data_f996a65ea6675c518e385e2174bea585
#
_entry.id   f996a65ea6675c518e385e2174bea585
#
_cell.length_a   1.000
_cell.length_b   1.000
_cell.length_c   1.000
_cell.angle_alpha   90.00
_cell.angle_beta   90.00
_cell.angle_gamma   90.00
#
_symmetry.space_group_name_H-M   'P 1'
#
loop_
_entity.id
_entity.type
_entity.pdbx_description
1 polymer ?
#
loop_
_entity_poly.entity_id
_entity_poly.type
_entity_poly.pdbx_seq_one_letter_code
_entity_poly.pdbx_strand_id
1 'polypeptide(L)'
;MQLKFGSVPVVVASSAEMAKQFLKTYDHIFACRPQTAAGKYTTYNYTNISWAPYGPYLRQGRKIYLSELFSSKQLESFEYIRVEERRALLSRLCALSGNPIRLKEHLSRLTLSVISRIVLGKKYFSESEYESSIVTLKEFQDMLDELFLLNGVLNIGDWIPWLDFLDLQGYVKRMKAITKKFDRFHDHVIGDHKAKRGSVKDFVPKDMVDLLLQLADDPNIDVKLTYDNIKALTQVCLINLSNFNFFSCN
;
A
#
# COMPACT_ATOMS: atom_id res chain seq x y z
N MET A 1 26.79 -16.24 6.67
CA MET A 1 27.50 -15.47 7.71
C MET A 1 26.49 -15.05 8.76
N GLN A 2 26.84 -15.14 10.06
CA GLN A 2 25.98 -14.67 11.16
C GLN A 2 26.55 -13.36 11.72
N LEU A 3 25.68 -12.40 11.91
CA LEU A 3 25.96 -11.08 12.50
C LEU A 3 25.04 -10.86 13.69
N LYS A 4 25.36 -9.87 14.49
CA LYS A 4 24.48 -9.40 15.56
C LYS A 4 24.33 -7.88 15.47
N PHE A 5 23.11 -7.40 15.23
CA PHE A 5 22.79 -5.98 15.21
C PHE A 5 22.11 -5.63 16.53
N GLY A 6 22.84 -4.97 17.42
CA GLY A 6 22.34 -4.74 18.78
C GLY A 6 22.04 -6.08 19.48
N SER A 7 20.78 -6.31 19.86
CA SER A 7 20.31 -7.55 20.48
C SER A 7 19.79 -8.60 19.48
N VAL A 8 19.66 -8.25 18.18
CA VAL A 8 19.02 -9.09 17.15
C VAL A 8 20.06 -9.89 16.36
N PRO A 9 19.99 -11.24 16.35
CA PRO A 9 20.82 -12.06 15.48
C PRO A 9 20.34 -11.95 14.03
N VAL A 10 21.30 -11.82 13.10
CA VAL A 10 21.03 -11.70 11.66
C VAL A 10 21.87 -12.72 10.91
N VAL A 11 21.24 -13.45 9.99
CA VAL A 11 21.92 -14.39 9.09
C VAL A 11 21.94 -13.81 7.68
N VAL A 12 23.13 -13.72 7.09
CA VAL A 12 23.33 -13.27 5.72
C VAL A 12 23.49 -14.46 4.79
N ALA A 13 22.56 -14.63 3.86
CA ALA A 13 22.62 -15.60 2.77
C ALA A 13 23.30 -14.95 1.56
N SER A 14 24.58 -15.30 1.32
CA SER A 14 25.42 -14.68 0.26
C SER A 14 25.55 -15.55 -1.00
N SER A 15 24.91 -16.71 -1.06
CA SER A 15 24.90 -17.56 -2.26
C SER A 15 23.48 -17.86 -2.72
N ALA A 16 23.30 -18.12 -4.02
CA ALA A 16 22.01 -18.48 -4.60
C ALA A 16 21.45 -19.78 -3.98
N GLU A 17 22.31 -20.72 -3.61
CA GLU A 17 21.90 -21.95 -2.95
C GLU A 17 21.30 -21.68 -1.56
N MET A 18 21.98 -20.87 -0.74
CA MET A 18 21.47 -20.49 0.57
C MET A 18 20.19 -19.65 0.45
N ALA A 19 20.12 -18.73 -0.49
CA ALA A 19 18.89 -17.98 -0.77
C ALA A 19 17.73 -18.92 -1.12
N LYS A 20 17.97 -19.97 -1.93
CA LYS A 20 16.97 -21.00 -2.24
C LYS A 20 16.50 -21.75 -0.99
N GLN A 21 17.40 -22.06 -0.06
CA GLN A 21 17.02 -22.70 1.20
C GLN A 21 16.06 -21.83 2.02
N PHE A 22 16.36 -20.54 2.18
CA PHE A 22 15.51 -19.61 2.95
C PHE A 22 14.20 -19.26 2.24
N LEU A 23 14.24 -19.01 0.92
CA LEU A 23 13.11 -18.44 0.20
C LEU A 23 12.19 -19.47 -0.46
N LYS A 24 12.63 -20.75 -0.57
CA LYS A 24 11.86 -21.80 -1.22
C LYS A 24 11.75 -23.07 -0.37
N THR A 25 12.87 -23.65 0.07
CA THR A 25 12.86 -24.97 0.74
C THR A 25 12.24 -24.87 2.14
N TYR A 26 12.62 -23.85 2.90
CA TYR A 26 12.16 -23.61 4.27
C TYR A 26 11.40 -22.30 4.41
N ASP A 27 10.74 -21.83 3.34
CA ASP A 27 10.04 -20.56 3.32
C ASP A 27 9.01 -20.40 4.44
N HIS A 28 8.30 -21.47 4.77
CA HIS A 28 7.31 -21.47 5.85
C HIS A 28 7.89 -21.14 7.24
N ILE A 29 9.18 -21.45 7.47
CA ILE A 29 9.89 -21.11 8.72
C ILE A 29 10.35 -19.66 8.71
N PHE A 30 10.78 -19.17 7.53
CA PHE A 30 11.37 -17.83 7.37
C PHE A 30 10.41 -16.80 6.79
N ALA A 31 9.13 -17.14 6.60
CA ALA A 31 8.14 -16.26 5.97
C ALA A 31 7.74 -15.04 6.81
N CYS A 32 7.94 -15.08 8.13
CA CYS A 32 7.57 -13.97 9.00
C CYS A 32 8.54 -12.80 8.85
N ARG A 33 7.99 -11.59 8.85
CA ARG A 33 8.77 -10.35 8.87
C ARG A 33 9.22 -10.00 10.29
N PRO A 34 10.38 -9.33 10.45
CA PRO A 34 10.80 -8.85 11.77
C PRO A 34 9.77 -7.83 12.28
N GLN A 35 9.53 -7.87 13.59
CA GLN A 35 8.62 -6.94 14.24
C GLN A 35 9.35 -5.62 14.50
N THR A 36 9.25 -4.69 13.54
CA THR A 36 9.85 -3.35 13.62
C THR A 36 8.80 -2.29 13.95
N ALA A 37 9.26 -1.13 14.42
CA ALA A 37 8.41 0.05 14.64
C ALA A 37 7.66 0.45 13.36
N ALA A 38 8.31 0.36 12.20
CA ALA A 38 7.68 0.60 10.91
C ALA A 38 6.45 -0.28 10.70
N GLY A 39 6.58 -1.61 10.82
CA GLY A 39 5.46 -2.53 10.72
C GLY A 39 4.35 -2.24 11.73
N LYS A 40 4.73 -1.94 12.97
CA LYS A 40 3.77 -1.64 14.04
C LYS A 40 2.95 -0.38 13.77
N TYR A 41 3.61 0.72 13.46
CA TYR A 41 2.95 2.02 13.40
C TYR A 41 2.42 2.39 12.02
N THR A 42 3.03 1.94 10.93
CA THR A 42 2.61 2.35 9.58
C THR A 42 1.68 1.37 8.88
N THR A 43 1.49 0.17 9.45
CA THR A 43 0.71 -0.89 8.79
C THR A 43 -0.40 -1.47 9.68
N TYR A 44 -0.99 -0.64 10.52
CA TYR A 44 -2.07 -1.02 11.43
C TYR A 44 -1.72 -2.25 12.27
N ASN A 45 -0.59 -2.18 12.99
CA ASN A 45 -0.09 -3.28 13.82
C ASN A 45 0.14 -4.59 13.05
N TYR A 46 0.93 -4.52 11.96
CA TYR A 46 1.31 -5.65 11.11
C TYR A 46 0.12 -6.30 10.37
N THR A 47 -0.95 -5.57 10.06
CA THR A 47 -2.12 -6.14 9.40
C THR A 47 -2.12 -5.98 7.88
N ASN A 48 -1.15 -5.30 7.29
CA ASN A 48 -1.00 -5.32 5.84
C ASN A 48 -0.26 -6.59 5.36
N ILE A 49 -0.44 -6.98 4.09
CA ILE A 49 0.17 -8.20 3.53
C ILE A 49 1.70 -8.18 3.55
N SER A 50 2.32 -7.00 3.48
CA SER A 50 3.79 -6.88 3.44
C SER A 50 4.42 -7.17 4.79
N TRP A 51 3.72 -6.94 5.89
CA TRP A 51 4.20 -7.07 7.26
C TRP A 51 3.48 -8.14 8.09
N ALA A 52 2.34 -8.64 7.61
CA ALA A 52 1.57 -9.64 8.36
C ALA A 52 2.39 -10.91 8.62
N PRO A 53 2.33 -11.45 9.85
CA PRO A 53 2.93 -12.73 10.16
C PRO A 53 2.34 -13.84 9.28
N TYR A 54 3.14 -14.87 9.01
CA TYR A 54 2.64 -16.03 8.29
C TYR A 54 1.55 -16.74 9.08
N GLY A 55 0.36 -16.87 8.50
CA GLY A 55 -0.80 -17.42 9.17
C GLY A 55 -2.08 -17.36 8.32
N PRO A 56 -3.22 -17.76 8.91
CA PRO A 56 -4.53 -17.76 8.21
C PRO A 56 -4.88 -16.40 7.60
N TYR A 57 -4.68 -15.32 8.33
CA TYR A 57 -4.94 -13.95 7.87
C TYR A 57 -4.14 -13.60 6.60
N LEU A 58 -2.82 -13.84 6.60
CA LEU A 58 -1.98 -13.55 5.44
C LEU A 58 -2.38 -14.40 4.23
N ARG A 59 -2.71 -15.70 4.44
CA ARG A 59 -3.16 -16.57 3.36
C ARG A 59 -4.48 -16.09 2.76
N GLN A 60 -5.44 -15.71 3.61
CA GLN A 60 -6.71 -15.15 3.16
C GLN A 60 -6.52 -13.83 2.42
N GLY A 61 -5.73 -12.90 2.95
CA GLY A 61 -5.42 -11.65 2.28
C GLY A 61 -4.81 -11.87 0.90
N ARG A 62 -3.83 -12.76 0.77
CA ARG A 62 -3.24 -13.13 -0.53
C ARG A 62 -4.25 -13.74 -1.48
N LYS A 63 -5.14 -14.62 -1.00
CA LYS A 63 -6.22 -15.19 -1.80
C LYS A 63 -7.13 -14.10 -2.36
N ILE A 64 -7.58 -13.16 -1.52
CA ILE A 64 -8.41 -12.02 -1.94
C ILE A 64 -7.71 -11.23 -3.06
N TYR A 65 -6.43 -10.90 -2.90
CA TYR A 65 -5.70 -10.16 -3.95
C TYR A 65 -5.61 -10.93 -5.26
N LEU A 66 -5.29 -12.23 -5.21
CA LEU A 66 -5.09 -13.03 -6.42
C LEU A 66 -6.40 -13.34 -7.14
N SER A 67 -7.49 -13.64 -6.40
CA SER A 67 -8.77 -13.99 -7.01
C SER A 67 -9.55 -12.77 -7.48
N GLU A 68 -9.55 -11.68 -6.69
CA GLU A 68 -10.48 -10.59 -6.91
C GLU A 68 -9.82 -9.38 -7.64
N LEU A 69 -8.53 -9.12 -7.39
CA LEU A 69 -7.87 -7.95 -7.97
C LEU A 69 -6.98 -8.27 -9.16
N PHE A 70 -6.20 -9.35 -9.06
CA PHE A 70 -5.18 -9.70 -10.04
C PHE A 70 -5.56 -10.91 -10.91
N SER A 71 -6.81 -11.37 -10.86
CA SER A 71 -7.29 -12.35 -11.83
C SER A 71 -7.27 -11.76 -13.24
N SER A 72 -6.97 -12.56 -14.27
CA SER A 72 -6.93 -12.09 -15.66
C SER A 72 -8.22 -11.37 -16.07
N LYS A 73 -9.37 -11.93 -15.69
CA LYS A 73 -10.67 -11.32 -15.94
C LYS A 73 -10.81 -9.92 -15.33
N GLN A 74 -10.35 -9.76 -14.10
CA GLN A 74 -10.44 -8.47 -13.40
C GLN A 74 -9.46 -7.45 -14.00
N LEU A 75 -8.24 -7.88 -14.33
CA LEU A 75 -7.27 -7.02 -15.00
C LEU A 75 -7.75 -6.54 -16.38
N GLU A 76 -8.41 -7.40 -17.14
CA GLU A 76 -9.04 -7.03 -18.43
C GLU A 76 -10.18 -6.04 -18.22
N SER A 77 -11.01 -6.22 -17.20
CA SER A 77 -12.13 -5.30 -16.90
C SER A 77 -11.67 -3.86 -16.61
N PHE A 78 -10.44 -3.66 -16.15
CA PHE A 78 -9.86 -2.34 -15.90
C PHE A 78 -9.11 -1.75 -17.09
N GLU A 79 -9.13 -2.38 -18.28
CA GLU A 79 -8.39 -1.88 -19.45
C GLU A 79 -8.88 -0.48 -19.86
N TYR A 80 -10.17 -0.21 -19.78
CA TYR A 80 -10.71 1.11 -20.10
C TYR A 80 -10.08 2.22 -19.25
N ILE A 81 -9.83 1.98 -17.96
CA ILE A 81 -9.17 2.93 -17.06
C ILE A 81 -7.76 3.21 -17.54
N ARG A 82 -7.01 2.16 -17.88
CA ARG A 82 -5.63 2.29 -18.36
C ARG A 82 -5.57 3.05 -19.70
N VAL A 83 -6.51 2.79 -20.61
CA VAL A 83 -6.59 3.49 -21.89
C VAL A 83 -6.90 4.98 -21.71
N GLU A 84 -7.88 5.32 -20.88
CA GLU A 84 -8.27 6.71 -20.62
C GLU A 84 -7.11 7.49 -19.99
N GLU A 85 -6.48 6.95 -18.95
CA GLU A 85 -5.37 7.63 -18.27
C GLU A 85 -4.12 7.77 -19.16
N ARG A 86 -3.83 6.77 -20.02
CA ARG A 86 -2.76 6.89 -21.04
C ARG A 86 -3.06 7.99 -22.05
N ARG A 87 -4.30 8.10 -22.53
CA ARG A 87 -4.71 9.19 -23.42
C ARG A 87 -4.57 10.56 -22.75
N ALA A 88 -4.99 10.68 -21.49
CA ALA A 88 -4.83 11.89 -20.71
C ALA A 88 -3.34 12.27 -20.51
N LEU A 89 -2.45 11.29 -20.28
CA LEU A 89 -1.01 11.52 -20.25
C LEU A 89 -0.50 12.05 -21.58
N LEU A 90 -0.82 11.39 -22.70
CA LEU A 90 -0.36 11.79 -24.04
C LEU A 90 -0.84 13.20 -24.39
N SER A 91 -2.10 13.52 -24.10
CA SER A 91 -2.65 14.87 -24.32
C SER A 91 -1.87 15.93 -23.55
N ARG A 92 -1.54 15.69 -22.26
CA ARG A 92 -0.72 16.60 -21.47
C ARG A 92 0.70 16.77 -22.03
N LEU A 93 1.34 15.66 -22.45
CA LEU A 93 2.68 15.71 -23.02
C LEU A 93 2.69 16.48 -24.34
N CYS A 94 1.68 16.27 -25.18
CA CYS A 94 1.52 17.04 -26.44
C CYS A 94 1.34 18.53 -26.17
N ALA A 95 0.54 18.91 -25.15
CA ALA A 95 0.35 20.31 -24.78
C ALA A 95 1.63 20.99 -24.26
N LEU A 96 2.57 20.20 -23.74
CA LEU A 96 3.87 20.69 -23.24
C LEU A 96 4.98 20.57 -24.29
N SER A 97 4.65 20.22 -25.54
CA SER A 97 5.63 20.07 -26.62
C SER A 97 6.49 21.33 -26.79
N GLY A 98 7.80 21.12 -26.94
CA GLY A 98 8.78 22.21 -27.02
C GLY A 98 9.31 22.71 -25.66
N ASN A 99 8.74 22.30 -24.55
CA ASN A 99 9.20 22.65 -23.22
C ASN A 99 9.90 21.46 -22.52
N PRO A 100 10.93 21.70 -21.67
CA PRO A 100 11.53 20.65 -20.88
C PRO A 100 10.53 20.15 -19.83
N ILE A 101 10.40 18.81 -19.72
CA ILE A 101 9.49 18.17 -18.76
C ILE A 101 10.24 17.19 -17.85
N ARG A 102 9.71 16.97 -16.67
CA ARG A 102 10.15 15.90 -15.76
C ARG A 102 9.25 14.67 -15.95
N LEU A 103 9.67 13.76 -16.84
CA LEU A 103 8.88 12.59 -17.20
C LEU A 103 8.43 11.76 -15.98
N LYS A 104 9.28 11.65 -14.93
CA LYS A 104 8.96 10.94 -13.68
C LYS A 104 7.67 11.46 -13.05
N GLU A 105 7.45 12.78 -12.99
CA GLU A 105 6.25 13.37 -12.39
C GLU A 105 4.97 12.98 -13.16
N HIS A 106 5.05 13.01 -14.49
CA HIS A 106 3.93 12.62 -15.35
C HIS A 106 3.60 11.12 -15.27
N LEU A 107 4.62 10.25 -15.16
CA LEU A 107 4.43 8.82 -14.98
C LEU A 107 3.88 8.48 -13.60
N SER A 108 4.38 9.10 -12.54
CA SER A 108 3.85 8.93 -11.17
C SER A 108 2.38 9.33 -11.11
N ARG A 109 2.01 10.44 -11.75
CA ARG A 109 0.61 10.88 -11.84
C ARG A 109 -0.26 9.86 -12.59
N LEU A 110 0.21 9.34 -13.73
CA LEU A 110 -0.49 8.28 -14.47
C LEU A 110 -0.75 7.09 -13.57
N THR A 111 0.28 6.57 -12.92
CA THR A 111 0.18 5.39 -12.06
C THR A 111 -0.77 5.61 -10.89
N LEU A 112 -0.65 6.74 -10.18
CA LEU A 112 -1.55 7.08 -9.09
C LEU A 112 -3.00 7.22 -9.55
N SER A 113 -3.25 7.83 -10.72
CA SER A 113 -4.60 7.96 -11.27
C SER A 113 -5.21 6.60 -11.61
N VAL A 114 -4.45 5.72 -12.27
CA VAL A 114 -4.91 4.36 -12.61
C VAL A 114 -5.22 3.58 -11.35
N ILE A 115 -4.32 3.58 -10.38
CA ILE A 115 -4.48 2.81 -9.14
C ILE A 115 -5.63 3.34 -8.31
N SER A 116 -5.73 4.66 -8.13
CA SER A 116 -6.85 5.26 -7.41
C SER A 116 -8.19 4.82 -7.99
N ARG A 117 -8.33 4.83 -9.31
CA ARG A 117 -9.57 4.41 -9.96
C ARG A 117 -9.84 2.91 -9.83
N ILE A 118 -8.82 2.06 -9.87
CA ILE A 118 -8.96 0.61 -9.71
C ILE A 118 -9.27 0.23 -8.25
N VAL A 119 -8.55 0.83 -7.30
CA VAL A 119 -8.62 0.46 -5.88
C VAL A 119 -9.75 1.18 -5.17
N LEU A 120 -9.93 2.48 -5.45
CA LEU A 120 -10.87 3.37 -4.76
C LEU A 120 -12.09 3.75 -5.62
N GLY A 121 -12.21 3.24 -6.86
CA GLY A 121 -13.32 3.50 -7.77
C GLY A 121 -13.32 4.90 -8.41
N LYS A 122 -12.61 5.87 -7.87
CA LYS A 122 -12.49 7.23 -8.41
C LYS A 122 -11.14 7.87 -8.04
N LYS A 123 -10.83 9.03 -8.63
CA LYS A 123 -9.71 9.85 -8.20
C LYS A 123 -10.12 10.62 -6.94
N TYR A 124 -9.37 10.44 -5.85
CA TYR A 124 -9.53 11.21 -4.61
C TYR A 124 -8.52 12.35 -4.49
N PHE A 125 -7.72 12.58 -5.53
CA PHE A 125 -6.70 13.63 -5.56
C PHE A 125 -7.14 14.73 -6.52
N SER A 126 -7.11 15.99 -6.09
CA SER A 126 -7.31 17.12 -7.01
C SER A 126 -5.99 17.59 -7.59
N GLU A 127 -6.08 18.20 -8.76
CA GLU A 127 -4.96 18.85 -9.44
C GLU A 127 -4.82 20.32 -9.01
N SER A 128 -5.87 20.89 -8.44
CA SER A 128 -5.92 22.25 -7.96
C SER A 128 -6.36 22.30 -6.50
N GLU A 129 -5.84 23.26 -5.75
CA GLU A 129 -6.23 23.52 -4.37
C GLU A 129 -7.69 24.01 -4.25
N TYR A 130 -8.34 24.32 -5.38
CA TYR A 130 -9.71 24.82 -5.46
C TYR A 130 -10.77 23.72 -5.63
N GLU A 131 -10.38 22.49 -5.92
CA GLU A 131 -11.32 21.37 -5.95
C GLU A 131 -11.51 20.81 -4.55
N SER A 132 -12.73 20.44 -4.19
CA SER A 132 -13.12 19.89 -2.88
C SER A 132 -12.59 18.47 -2.62
N SER A 133 -11.33 18.22 -2.88
CA SER A 133 -10.67 16.96 -2.55
C SER A 133 -9.96 17.09 -1.20
N ILE A 134 -9.94 16.01 -0.43
CA ILE A 134 -9.32 15.97 0.90
C ILE A 134 -7.81 16.15 0.84
N VAL A 135 -7.19 15.73 -0.27
CA VAL A 135 -5.73 15.69 -0.42
C VAL A 135 -5.38 16.10 -1.84
N THR A 136 -4.40 16.98 -1.99
CA THR A 136 -3.83 17.28 -3.31
C THR A 136 -2.96 16.11 -3.79
N LEU A 137 -2.78 16.00 -5.11
CA LEU A 137 -1.91 14.98 -5.70
C LEU A 137 -0.48 15.05 -5.12
N LYS A 138 0.05 16.26 -4.96
CA LYS A 138 1.38 16.49 -4.40
C LYS A 138 1.45 16.04 -2.94
N GLU A 139 0.50 16.43 -2.12
CA GLU A 139 0.45 16.03 -0.71
C GLU A 139 0.39 14.51 -0.56
N PHE A 140 -0.39 13.84 -1.41
CA PHE A 140 -0.46 12.38 -1.38
C PHE A 140 0.86 11.72 -1.82
N GLN A 141 1.56 12.28 -2.81
CA GLN A 141 2.90 11.84 -3.20
C GLN A 141 3.89 12.03 -2.05
N ASP A 142 3.89 13.19 -1.40
CA ASP A 142 4.75 13.45 -0.23
C ASP A 142 4.45 12.47 0.93
N MET A 143 3.18 12.13 1.13
CA MET A 143 2.78 11.10 2.11
C MET A 143 3.34 9.72 1.76
N LEU A 144 3.31 9.33 0.49
CA LEU A 144 3.88 8.06 0.04
C LEU A 144 5.40 8.04 0.20
N ASP A 145 6.09 9.10 -0.21
CA ASP A 145 7.56 9.21 -0.11
C ASP A 145 8.00 9.13 1.35
N GLU A 146 7.32 9.83 2.25
CA GLU A 146 7.57 9.74 3.70
C GLU A 146 7.33 8.34 4.24
N LEU A 147 6.26 7.68 3.83
CA LEU A 147 5.95 6.33 4.24
C LEU A 147 7.02 5.33 3.77
N PHE A 148 7.50 5.47 2.53
CA PHE A 148 8.59 4.64 2.00
C PHE A 148 9.89 4.84 2.75
N LEU A 149 10.27 6.08 2.98
CA LEU A 149 11.44 6.42 3.77
C LEU A 149 11.36 5.72 5.14
N LEU A 150 10.24 5.88 5.86
CA LEU A 150 10.07 5.36 7.20
C LEU A 150 10.00 3.82 7.27
N ASN A 151 9.57 3.15 6.20
CA ASN A 151 9.62 1.69 6.11
C ASN A 151 11.02 1.14 5.80
N GLY A 152 11.94 1.98 5.30
CA GLY A 152 13.32 1.62 4.96
C GLY A 152 14.36 2.05 5.99
N VAL A 153 14.02 2.87 6.98
CA VAL A 153 15.01 3.35 7.97
C VAL A 153 15.36 2.29 9.00
N LEU A 154 16.59 2.33 9.47
CA LEU A 154 17.05 1.54 10.60
C LEU A 154 16.73 2.31 11.89
N ASN A 155 15.62 1.96 12.53
CA ASN A 155 15.25 2.53 13.81
C ASN A 155 16.04 1.85 14.93
N ILE A 156 16.76 2.62 15.75
CA ILE A 156 17.60 2.10 16.83
C ILE A 156 16.80 1.26 17.83
N GLY A 157 15.58 1.66 18.14
CA GLY A 157 14.70 0.91 19.05
C GLY A 157 14.40 -0.52 18.60
N ASP A 158 14.38 -0.79 17.29
CA ASP A 158 14.17 -2.14 16.75
C ASP A 158 15.37 -3.07 17.02
N TRP A 159 16.56 -2.53 17.16
CA TRP A 159 17.82 -3.26 17.36
C TRP A 159 18.26 -3.27 18.82
N ILE A 160 17.91 -2.23 19.58
CA ILE A 160 18.23 -2.04 20.99
C ILE A 160 16.92 -1.72 21.74
N PRO A 161 16.10 -2.74 22.09
CA PRO A 161 14.74 -2.54 22.58
C PRO A 161 14.60 -1.65 23.82
N TRP A 162 15.60 -1.61 24.69
CA TRP A 162 15.59 -0.77 25.89
C TRP A 162 15.78 0.74 25.58
N LEU A 163 16.11 1.10 24.33
CA LEU A 163 16.15 2.49 23.85
C LEU A 163 14.88 2.92 23.08
N ASP A 164 13.94 2.02 22.83
CA ASP A 164 12.75 2.28 22.01
C ASP A 164 11.91 3.45 22.56
N PHE A 165 11.80 3.56 23.89
CA PHE A 165 11.01 4.61 24.54
C PHE A 165 11.56 6.04 24.32
N LEU A 166 12.83 6.18 23.96
CA LEU A 166 13.47 7.50 23.77
C LEU A 166 13.22 8.09 22.38
N ASP A 167 12.84 7.26 21.37
CA ASP A 167 12.70 7.68 19.97
C ASP A 167 13.83 8.62 19.51
N LEU A 168 15.10 8.24 19.77
CA LEU A 168 16.28 9.08 19.59
C LEU A 168 16.40 9.68 18.18
N GLN A 169 15.87 9.00 17.19
CA GLN A 169 15.91 9.43 15.79
C GLN A 169 14.62 10.16 15.37
N GLY A 170 13.59 10.20 16.22
CA GLY A 170 12.29 10.80 15.93
C GLY A 170 11.46 10.03 14.90
N TYR A 171 11.86 8.82 14.52
CA TYR A 171 11.17 8.05 13.48
C TYR A 171 9.81 7.55 13.93
N VAL A 172 9.65 7.13 15.18
CA VAL A 172 8.37 6.66 15.73
C VAL A 172 7.33 7.80 15.73
N LYS A 173 7.75 9.01 16.10
CA LYS A 173 6.89 10.21 16.03
C LYS A 173 6.43 10.49 14.61
N ARG A 174 7.35 10.41 13.62
CA ARG A 174 7.04 10.60 12.19
C ARG A 174 6.12 9.49 11.67
N MET A 175 6.36 8.23 12.03
CA MET A 175 5.51 7.08 11.69
C MET A 175 4.07 7.30 12.18
N LYS A 176 3.89 7.70 13.43
CA LYS A 176 2.57 8.01 14.00
C LYS A 176 1.90 9.19 13.31
N ALA A 177 2.66 10.21 12.92
CA ALA A 177 2.13 11.39 12.22
C ALA A 177 1.65 11.04 10.80
N ILE A 178 2.43 10.27 10.03
CA ILE A 178 2.04 9.86 8.68
C ILE A 178 0.84 8.91 8.71
N THR A 179 0.78 7.99 9.67
CA THR A 179 -0.36 7.08 9.84
C THR A 179 -1.66 7.84 10.10
N LYS A 180 -1.65 8.89 10.92
CA LYS A 180 -2.83 9.74 11.13
C LYS A 180 -3.33 10.41 9.83
N LYS A 181 -2.41 10.79 8.92
CA LYS A 181 -2.79 11.35 7.62
C LYS A 181 -3.46 10.30 6.74
N PHE A 182 -2.87 9.09 6.66
CA PHE A 182 -3.48 7.96 5.95
C PHE A 182 -4.81 7.54 6.55
N ASP A 183 -4.95 7.55 7.87
CA ASP A 183 -6.21 7.25 8.55
C ASP A 183 -7.34 8.18 8.11
N ARG A 184 -7.11 9.49 8.14
CA ARG A 184 -8.11 10.47 7.68
C ARG A 184 -8.49 10.24 6.22
N PHE A 185 -7.51 9.92 5.38
CA PHE A 185 -7.76 9.62 3.98
C PHE A 185 -8.62 8.36 3.82
N HIS A 186 -8.24 7.25 4.47
CA HIS A 186 -8.99 5.99 4.40
C HIS A 186 -10.39 6.12 5.01
N ASP A 187 -10.54 6.83 6.14
CA ASP A 187 -11.84 7.05 6.77
C ASP A 187 -12.81 7.77 5.83
N HIS A 188 -12.33 8.78 5.11
CA HIS A 188 -13.14 9.45 4.10
C HIS A 188 -13.52 8.52 2.95
N VAL A 189 -12.53 7.82 2.36
CA VAL A 189 -12.77 6.88 1.26
C VAL A 189 -13.80 5.82 1.66
N ILE A 190 -13.62 5.19 2.80
CA ILE A 190 -14.51 4.13 3.29
C ILE A 190 -15.90 4.71 3.65
N GLY A 191 -15.94 5.93 4.19
CA GLY A 191 -17.18 6.65 4.45
C GLY A 191 -18.01 6.86 3.18
N ASP A 192 -17.39 7.33 2.11
CA ASP A 192 -18.01 7.49 0.78
C ASP A 192 -18.60 6.17 0.24
N HIS A 193 -17.82 5.06 0.34
CA HIS A 193 -18.26 3.76 -0.15
C HIS A 193 -19.43 3.21 0.67
N LYS A 194 -19.41 3.37 2.00
CA LYS A 194 -20.54 2.98 2.86
C LYS A 194 -21.80 3.78 2.55
N ALA A 195 -21.67 5.09 2.33
CA ALA A 195 -22.81 5.92 1.96
C ALA A 195 -23.45 5.50 0.63
N LYS A 196 -22.62 5.21 -0.40
CA LYS A 196 -23.08 4.68 -1.69
C LYS A 196 -23.77 3.34 -1.54
N ARG A 197 -23.17 2.41 -0.77
CA ARG A 197 -23.71 1.08 -0.55
C ARG A 197 -25.10 1.12 0.13
N GLY A 198 -25.27 2.03 1.10
CA GLY A 198 -26.55 2.19 1.79
C GLY A 198 -27.66 2.81 0.91
N SER A 199 -27.31 3.45 -0.20
CA SER A 199 -28.26 4.12 -1.09
C SER A 199 -28.76 3.27 -2.28
N VAL A 200 -28.16 2.08 -2.53
CA VAL A 200 -28.44 1.25 -3.71
C VAL A 200 -28.91 -0.15 -3.26
N LYS A 201 -30.12 -0.56 -3.70
CA LYS A 201 -30.57 -1.95 -3.59
C LYS A 201 -29.75 -2.82 -4.55
N ASP A 202 -29.38 -4.03 -4.12
CA ASP A 202 -28.60 -5.00 -4.92
C ASP A 202 -27.24 -4.43 -5.37
N PHE A 203 -26.53 -3.85 -4.42
CA PHE A 203 -25.22 -3.25 -4.65
C PHE A 203 -24.20 -4.27 -5.14
N VAL A 204 -23.59 -4.01 -6.31
CA VAL A 204 -22.51 -4.82 -6.88
C VAL A 204 -21.19 -4.10 -6.67
N PRO A 205 -20.17 -4.72 -6.04
CA PRO A 205 -18.84 -4.14 -5.87
C PRO A 205 -18.22 -3.76 -7.21
N LYS A 206 -17.68 -2.55 -7.30
CA LYS A 206 -17.05 -2.02 -8.53
C LYS A 206 -15.56 -1.82 -8.39
N ASP A 207 -15.07 -1.78 -7.17
CA ASP A 207 -13.67 -1.56 -6.84
C ASP A 207 -13.26 -2.39 -5.62
N MET A 208 -11.98 -2.28 -5.22
CA MET A 208 -11.45 -3.08 -4.12
C MET A 208 -12.05 -2.71 -2.77
N VAL A 209 -12.31 -1.45 -2.50
CA VAL A 209 -12.88 -1.03 -1.21
C VAL A 209 -14.29 -1.58 -1.05
N ASP A 210 -15.11 -1.51 -2.11
CA ASP A 210 -16.44 -2.11 -2.14
C ASP A 210 -16.39 -3.61 -1.84
N LEU A 211 -15.44 -4.33 -2.49
CA LEU A 211 -15.24 -5.76 -2.28
C LEU A 211 -14.82 -6.09 -0.84
N LEU A 212 -13.84 -5.37 -0.30
CA LEU A 212 -13.38 -5.60 1.07
C LEU A 212 -14.48 -5.32 2.10
N LEU A 213 -15.33 -4.32 1.87
CA LEU A 213 -16.49 -4.05 2.70
C LEU A 213 -17.52 -5.18 2.60
N GLN A 214 -17.74 -5.74 1.42
CA GLN A 214 -18.63 -6.89 1.25
C GLN A 214 -18.09 -8.13 1.96
N LEU A 215 -16.81 -8.44 1.80
CA LEU A 215 -16.17 -9.57 2.46
C LEU A 215 -16.13 -9.42 3.99
N ALA A 216 -16.04 -8.22 4.52
CA ALA A 216 -16.08 -7.98 5.97
C ALA A 216 -17.44 -8.32 6.58
N ASP A 217 -18.52 -8.23 5.78
CA ASP A 217 -19.88 -8.57 6.20
C ASP A 217 -20.24 -10.05 5.91
N ASP A 218 -19.40 -10.80 5.17
CA ASP A 218 -19.63 -12.20 4.85
C ASP A 218 -19.36 -13.09 6.08
N PRO A 219 -20.37 -13.82 6.58
CA PRO A 219 -20.18 -14.73 7.73
C PRO A 219 -19.32 -15.95 7.41
N ASN A 220 -19.11 -16.29 6.14
CA ASN A 220 -18.38 -17.49 5.69
C ASN A 220 -16.90 -17.24 5.44
N ILE A 221 -16.39 -16.04 5.73
CA ILE A 221 -14.98 -15.73 5.56
C ILE A 221 -14.13 -16.40 6.65
N ASP A 222 -13.03 -17.04 6.27
CA ASP A 222 -12.16 -17.80 7.19
C ASP A 222 -11.64 -16.96 8.37
N VAL A 223 -11.25 -15.71 8.09
CA VAL A 223 -10.80 -14.75 9.10
C VAL A 223 -11.58 -13.45 8.94
N LYS A 224 -12.32 -13.06 9.98
CA LYS A 224 -13.13 -11.84 9.95
C LYS A 224 -12.25 -10.61 9.72
N LEU A 225 -12.61 -9.80 8.73
CA LEU A 225 -11.92 -8.55 8.43
C LEU A 225 -12.42 -7.44 9.37
N THR A 226 -11.48 -6.83 10.08
CA THR A 226 -11.74 -5.61 10.86
C THR A 226 -11.65 -4.37 9.98
N TYR A 227 -12.10 -3.23 10.50
CA TYR A 227 -11.97 -1.95 9.80
C TYR A 227 -10.51 -1.58 9.50
N ASP A 228 -9.61 -1.83 10.45
CA ASP A 228 -8.17 -1.63 10.27
C ASP A 228 -7.59 -2.56 9.21
N ASN A 229 -8.10 -3.80 9.09
CA ASN A 229 -7.69 -4.70 8.02
C ASN A 229 -8.06 -4.16 6.63
N ILE A 230 -9.27 -3.59 6.48
CA ILE A 230 -9.69 -2.97 5.22
C ILE A 230 -8.75 -1.80 4.87
N LYS A 231 -8.46 -0.91 5.82
CA LYS A 231 -7.51 0.19 5.62
C LYS A 231 -6.13 -0.32 5.23
N ALA A 232 -5.59 -1.30 5.96
CA ALA A 232 -4.28 -1.88 5.72
C ALA A 232 -4.18 -2.54 4.34
N LEU A 233 -5.19 -3.30 3.94
CA LEU A 233 -5.24 -3.93 2.62
C LEU A 233 -5.35 -2.88 1.51
N THR A 234 -6.21 -1.89 1.63
CA THR A 234 -6.34 -0.79 0.67
C THR A 234 -5.03 -0.02 0.53
N GLN A 235 -4.38 0.30 1.66
CA GLN A 235 -3.10 1.02 1.69
C GLN A 235 -2.01 0.30 0.90
N VAL A 236 -1.88 -1.03 1.07
CA VAL A 236 -0.86 -1.82 0.35
C VAL A 236 -1.02 -1.73 -1.15
N CYS A 237 -2.23 -1.73 -1.68
CA CYS A 237 -2.46 -1.58 -3.11
C CYS A 237 -2.03 -0.21 -3.62
N LEU A 238 -2.36 0.84 -2.88
CA LEU A 238 -1.94 2.20 -3.24
C LEU A 238 -0.42 2.36 -3.21
N ILE A 239 0.24 1.75 -2.24
CA ILE A 239 1.70 1.83 -2.06
C ILE A 239 2.44 1.01 -3.12
N ASN A 240 2.17 -0.29 -3.23
CA ASN A 240 2.97 -1.19 -4.06
C ASN A 240 2.87 -0.87 -5.55
N LEU A 241 1.71 -0.44 -5.99
CA LEU A 241 1.49 -0.13 -7.39
C LEU A 241 2.01 1.28 -7.77
N SER A 242 2.07 2.22 -6.83
CA SER A 242 2.70 3.53 -7.09
C SER A 242 4.22 3.46 -7.18
N ASN A 243 4.85 2.43 -6.62
CA ASN A 243 6.30 2.20 -6.65
C ASN A 243 6.85 1.61 -7.94
N PHE A 244 6.03 1.08 -8.82
CA PHE A 244 6.51 0.51 -10.08
C PHE A 244 7.36 1.50 -10.89
N ASN A 245 7.19 2.81 -10.66
CA ASN A 245 7.99 3.86 -11.27
C ASN A 245 9.35 4.11 -10.59
N PHE A 246 9.55 3.67 -9.34
CA PHE A 246 10.80 3.95 -8.63
C PHE A 246 11.93 3.00 -9.05
N PHE A 247 11.60 1.77 -9.44
CA PHE A 247 12.58 0.74 -9.82
C PHE A 247 12.89 0.66 -11.32
N SER A 248 12.07 1.29 -12.16
CA SER A 248 12.28 1.23 -13.62
C SER A 248 13.01 2.44 -14.21
N CYS A 249 13.41 3.41 -13.40
CA CYS A 249 14.11 4.63 -13.83
C CYS A 249 15.49 4.85 -13.17
N ASN A 250 16.08 3.84 -12.55
CA ASN A 250 17.48 3.85 -12.08
C ASN A 250 18.33 2.91 -12.91
#